data_a9e65244e678218a5ee7f4b0ad967752
#
_entry.id   a9e65244e678218a5ee7f4b0ad967752
#
_cell.length_a   1.000
_cell.length_b   1.000
_cell.length_c   1.000
_cell.angle_alpha   90.00
_cell.angle_beta   90.00
_cell.angle_gamma   90.00
#
_symmetry.space_group_name_H-M   'P 1'
#
loop_
_entity.id
_entity.type
_entity.pdbx_description
1 polymer ?
#
loop_
_entity_poly.entity_id
_entity_poly.type
_entity_poly.pdbx_seq_one_letter_code
_entity_poly.pdbx_strand_id
1 'polypeptide(L)'
;HFATDKREVNLHGEAFFEVEKNKEKPFVVRTSKMDIQVTGTKFNVSAYEAEKYFVTSLVEGAVSVFCANDRNRTFSLRPQQQIIVSDSSSEVALFENTDFLSWREGVFVFDDMSLTDIIKKLELFYDVSIVVKNTKLGNYRYTGKFRQRDGVESVLRKLQIVYPFTYTKDDERNLIVLQ
;
A
#
# COMPACT_ATOMS: atom_id res chain seq x y z
N HIS A 1 -1.36 1.55 -25.43
CA HIS A 1 -2.50 1.13 -26.28
C HIS A 1 -2.92 -0.26 -25.84
N PHE A 2 -4.18 -0.44 -25.49
CA PHE A 2 -4.75 -1.75 -25.20
C PHE A 2 -4.95 -2.49 -26.53
N ALA A 3 -4.37 -3.69 -26.66
CA ALA A 3 -4.41 -4.48 -27.90
C ALA A 3 -5.74 -5.23 -28.12
N THR A 4 -6.70 -5.11 -27.19
CA THR A 4 -8.00 -5.82 -27.22
C THR A 4 -9.14 -4.87 -26.86
N ASP A 5 -10.39 -5.29 -27.09
CA ASP A 5 -11.59 -4.54 -26.68
C ASP A 5 -11.75 -4.35 -25.16
N LYS A 6 -10.88 -4.95 -24.36
CA LYS A 6 -10.87 -4.83 -22.91
C LYS A 6 -9.79 -3.88 -22.42
N ARG A 7 -10.15 -2.95 -21.53
CA ARG A 7 -9.21 -2.13 -20.78
C ARG A 7 -8.90 -2.86 -19.46
N GLU A 8 -7.92 -3.76 -19.48
CA GLU A 8 -7.59 -4.60 -18.33
C GLU A 8 -6.09 -4.53 -18.04
N VAL A 9 -5.73 -4.49 -16.75
CA VAL A 9 -4.35 -4.53 -16.25
C VAL A 9 -4.24 -5.50 -15.08
N ASN A 10 -3.07 -6.12 -14.93
CA ASN A 10 -2.72 -6.89 -13.75
C ASN A 10 -1.86 -6.01 -12.83
N LEU A 11 -2.17 -5.99 -11.55
CA LEU A 11 -1.44 -5.21 -10.56
C LEU A 11 -0.87 -6.13 -9.46
N HIS A 12 0.45 -6.01 -9.26
CA HIS A 12 1.19 -6.53 -8.12
C HIS A 12 1.90 -5.34 -7.48
N GLY A 13 1.47 -4.93 -6.28
CA GLY A 13 1.99 -3.74 -5.61
C GLY A 13 0.97 -2.62 -5.48
N GLU A 14 1.39 -1.37 -5.63
CA GLU A 14 0.52 -0.22 -5.45
C GLU A 14 0.48 0.68 -6.69
N ALA A 15 -0.73 1.14 -7.05
CA ALA A 15 -0.92 2.07 -8.15
C ALA A 15 -2.09 3.01 -7.90
N PHE A 16 -1.93 4.25 -8.34
CA PHE A 16 -3.02 5.22 -8.45
C PHE A 16 -3.47 5.29 -9.91
N PHE A 17 -4.76 5.14 -10.12
CA PHE A 17 -5.38 5.14 -11.44
C PHE A 17 -6.22 6.38 -11.64
N GLU A 18 -6.03 7.04 -12.79
CA GLU A 18 -6.91 8.07 -13.33
C GLU A 18 -7.49 7.54 -14.64
N VAL A 19 -8.73 7.08 -14.57
CA VAL A 19 -9.40 6.41 -15.69
C VAL A 19 -10.39 7.34 -16.34
N GLU A 20 -10.25 7.58 -17.64
CA GLU A 20 -11.21 8.35 -18.44
C GLU A 20 -12.58 7.69 -18.48
N LYS A 21 -13.64 8.53 -18.49
CA LYS A 21 -15.04 8.07 -18.53
C LYS A 21 -15.32 7.32 -19.82
N ASN A 22 -15.68 6.06 -19.69
CA ASN A 22 -16.17 5.24 -20.78
C ASN A 22 -17.07 4.10 -20.22
N LYS A 23 -18.38 4.29 -20.31
CA LYS A 23 -19.35 3.32 -19.79
C LYS A 23 -19.44 2.06 -20.65
N GLU A 24 -19.12 2.15 -21.93
CA GLU A 24 -19.21 1.03 -22.89
C GLU A 24 -18.01 0.09 -22.76
N LYS A 25 -16.84 0.63 -22.32
CA LYS A 25 -15.61 -0.13 -22.11
C LYS A 25 -15.09 0.07 -20.68
N PRO A 26 -15.58 -0.69 -19.70
CA PRO A 26 -15.07 -0.64 -18.33
C PRO A 26 -13.56 -0.90 -18.28
N PHE A 27 -12.89 -0.29 -17.30
CA PHE A 27 -11.49 -0.57 -16.96
C PHE A 27 -11.46 -1.55 -15.79
N VAL A 28 -10.65 -2.59 -15.89
CA VAL A 28 -10.53 -3.64 -14.88
C VAL A 28 -9.09 -3.74 -14.39
N VAL A 29 -8.91 -3.69 -13.07
CA VAL A 29 -7.65 -4.02 -12.40
C VAL A 29 -7.79 -5.40 -11.78
N ARG A 30 -6.92 -6.32 -12.19
CA ARG A 30 -6.81 -7.67 -11.63
C ARG A 30 -5.74 -7.70 -10.56
N THR A 31 -6.05 -8.27 -9.42
CA THR A 31 -5.08 -8.58 -8.38
C THR A 31 -5.23 -10.02 -7.89
N SER A 32 -4.33 -10.49 -7.06
CA SER A 32 -4.42 -11.84 -6.48
C SER A 32 -5.63 -12.04 -5.57
N LYS A 33 -6.11 -10.98 -4.91
CA LYS A 33 -7.20 -11.04 -3.92
C LYS A 33 -8.53 -10.53 -4.47
N MET A 34 -8.52 -9.41 -5.18
CA MET A 34 -9.73 -8.70 -5.61
C MET A 34 -9.58 -8.18 -7.05
N ASP A 35 -10.68 -8.16 -7.78
CA ASP A 35 -10.81 -7.47 -9.06
C ASP A 35 -11.53 -6.14 -8.86
N ILE A 36 -11.07 -5.09 -9.52
CA ILE A 36 -11.68 -3.76 -9.45
C ILE A 36 -12.18 -3.37 -10.83
N GLN A 37 -13.43 -2.94 -10.93
CA GLN A 37 -14.02 -2.46 -12.18
C GLN A 37 -14.52 -1.03 -12.04
N VAL A 38 -14.14 -0.19 -13.01
CA VAL A 38 -14.50 1.23 -13.04
C VAL A 38 -14.88 1.67 -14.46
N THR A 39 -15.61 2.79 -14.58
CA THR A 39 -16.00 3.37 -15.86
C THR A 39 -15.57 4.83 -16.06
N GLY A 40 -14.80 5.38 -15.10
CA GLY A 40 -14.33 6.76 -15.13
C GLY A 40 -14.11 7.25 -13.70
N THR A 41 -12.90 7.04 -13.16
CA THR A 41 -12.69 7.00 -11.71
C THR A 41 -11.25 7.33 -11.39
N LYS A 42 -11.03 8.06 -10.26
CA LYS A 42 -9.71 8.21 -9.64
C LYS A 42 -9.68 7.40 -8.34
N PHE A 43 -8.78 6.45 -8.26
CA PHE A 43 -8.70 5.53 -7.12
C PHE A 43 -7.29 4.98 -6.93
N ASN A 44 -6.98 4.61 -5.70
CA ASN A 44 -5.73 3.93 -5.34
C ASN A 44 -6.00 2.44 -5.08
N VAL A 45 -5.05 1.60 -5.45
CA VAL A 45 -5.07 0.17 -5.14
C VAL A 45 -3.72 -0.20 -4.55
N SER A 46 -3.73 -0.77 -3.34
CA SER A 46 -2.58 -1.42 -2.70
C SER A 46 -2.85 -2.93 -2.65
N ALA A 47 -2.06 -3.70 -3.40
CA ALA A 47 -2.22 -5.14 -3.60
C ALA A 47 -0.86 -5.86 -3.57
N TYR A 48 -0.05 -5.56 -2.56
CA TYR A 48 1.22 -6.27 -2.33
C TYR A 48 0.96 -7.68 -1.82
N GLU A 49 1.60 -8.68 -2.41
CA GLU A 49 1.45 -10.07 -1.99
C GLU A 49 1.99 -10.33 -0.58
N ALA A 50 3.05 -9.62 -0.20
CA ALA A 50 3.65 -9.71 1.13
C ALA A 50 2.81 -9.03 2.23
N GLU A 51 1.86 -8.18 1.86
CA GLU A 51 1.00 -7.50 2.82
C GLU A 51 -0.24 -8.32 3.17
N LYS A 52 -0.62 -8.27 4.44
CA LYS A 52 -1.82 -8.93 4.97
C LYS A 52 -3.11 -8.37 4.35
N TYR A 53 -3.10 -7.09 4.01
CA TYR A 53 -4.28 -6.36 3.57
C TYR A 53 -4.19 -5.98 2.10
N PHE A 54 -5.29 -6.17 1.39
CA PHE A 54 -5.58 -5.48 0.14
C PHE A 54 -6.41 -4.23 0.49
N VAL A 55 -6.07 -3.09 -0.12
CA VAL A 55 -6.81 -1.84 0.10
C VAL A 55 -7.13 -1.18 -1.25
N THR A 56 -8.39 -0.77 -1.43
CA THR A 56 -8.77 0.11 -2.54
C THR A 56 -9.49 1.34 -1.99
N SER A 57 -9.00 2.53 -2.33
CA SER A 57 -9.51 3.81 -1.84
C SER A 57 -10.03 4.65 -3.00
N LEU A 58 -11.27 5.09 -2.94
CA LEU A 58 -11.93 5.85 -4.00
C LEU A 58 -11.86 7.35 -3.73
N VAL A 59 -11.22 8.09 -4.66
CA VAL A 59 -11.11 9.55 -4.60
C VAL A 59 -12.25 10.21 -5.36
N GLU A 60 -12.52 9.77 -6.61
CA GLU A 60 -13.55 10.37 -7.49
C GLU A 60 -14.21 9.30 -8.35
N GLY A 61 -15.53 9.39 -8.53
CA GLY A 61 -16.31 8.48 -9.37
C GLY A 61 -16.99 7.36 -8.59
N ALA A 62 -16.94 6.15 -9.12
CA ALA A 62 -17.50 4.94 -8.51
C ALA A 62 -16.61 3.72 -8.80
N VAL A 63 -16.51 2.83 -7.82
CA VAL A 63 -15.73 1.58 -7.91
C VAL A 63 -16.62 0.41 -7.55
N SER A 64 -16.54 -0.65 -8.34
CA SER A 64 -17.05 -1.98 -7.98
C SER A 64 -15.87 -2.91 -7.73
N VAL A 65 -15.84 -3.55 -6.56
CA VAL A 65 -14.78 -4.49 -6.15
C VAL A 65 -15.38 -5.86 -6.01
N PHE A 66 -14.76 -6.85 -6.63
CA PHE A 66 -15.21 -8.24 -6.65
C PHE A 66 -14.14 -9.13 -6.04
N CYS A 67 -14.53 -10.14 -5.28
CA CYS A 67 -13.60 -11.18 -4.89
C CYS A 67 -13.12 -11.96 -6.13
N ALA A 68 -11.81 -12.16 -6.29
CA ALA A 68 -11.27 -12.85 -7.46
C ALA A 68 -11.81 -14.28 -7.63
N ASN A 69 -12.09 -14.97 -6.51
CA ASN A 69 -12.58 -16.35 -6.46
C ASN A 69 -14.10 -16.47 -6.29
N ASP A 70 -14.81 -15.36 -5.97
CA ASP A 70 -16.28 -15.36 -5.77
C ASP A 70 -16.89 -14.04 -6.22
N ARG A 71 -17.36 -13.97 -7.44
CA ARG A 71 -17.97 -12.76 -8.01
C ARG A 71 -19.29 -12.35 -7.37
N ASN A 72 -19.92 -13.21 -6.58
CA ASN A 72 -21.13 -12.85 -5.83
C ASN A 72 -20.79 -11.94 -4.63
N ARG A 73 -19.55 -12.00 -4.16
CA ARG A 73 -19.04 -11.11 -3.12
C ARG A 73 -18.53 -9.81 -3.73
N THR A 74 -19.43 -8.83 -3.82
CA THR A 74 -19.19 -7.53 -4.47
C THR A 74 -19.35 -6.39 -3.48
N PHE A 75 -18.47 -5.39 -3.60
CA PHE A 75 -18.53 -4.16 -2.82
C PHE A 75 -18.56 -2.97 -3.76
N SER A 76 -19.38 -1.97 -3.43
CA SER A 76 -19.43 -0.70 -4.16
C SER A 76 -18.93 0.42 -3.26
N LEU A 77 -17.99 1.21 -3.78
CA LEU A 77 -17.44 2.35 -3.06
C LEU A 77 -17.99 3.66 -3.62
N ARG A 78 -18.19 4.63 -2.74
CA ARG A 78 -18.44 6.04 -3.01
C ARG A 78 -17.18 6.86 -2.71
N PRO A 79 -17.05 8.09 -3.23
CA PRO A 79 -15.94 8.97 -2.87
C PRO A 79 -15.72 9.06 -1.36
N GLN A 80 -14.47 9.13 -0.94
CA GLN A 80 -13.99 9.07 0.45
C GLN A 80 -14.17 7.71 1.15
N GLN A 81 -14.55 6.66 0.42
CA GLN A 81 -14.58 5.30 0.97
C GLN A 81 -13.38 4.49 0.49
N GLN A 82 -12.96 3.58 1.35
CA GLN A 82 -12.01 2.51 1.04
C GLN A 82 -12.56 1.17 1.48
N ILE A 83 -12.15 0.12 0.80
CA ILE A 83 -12.33 -1.25 1.26
C ILE A 83 -10.98 -1.82 1.70
N ILE A 84 -10.97 -2.43 2.87
CA ILE A 84 -9.83 -3.14 3.45
C ILE A 84 -10.20 -4.61 3.50
N VAL A 85 -9.44 -5.46 2.81
CA VAL A 85 -9.68 -6.89 2.74
C VAL A 85 -8.49 -7.65 3.29
N SER A 86 -8.76 -8.55 4.24
CA SER A 86 -7.81 -9.55 4.73
C SER A 86 -8.32 -10.95 4.41
N ASP A 87 -7.55 -11.97 4.77
CA ASP A 87 -7.97 -13.37 4.58
C ASP A 87 -9.24 -13.73 5.37
N SER A 88 -9.51 -13.01 6.46
CA SER A 88 -10.64 -13.30 7.38
C SER A 88 -11.74 -12.23 7.37
N SER A 89 -11.53 -11.05 6.80
CA SER A 89 -12.47 -9.94 6.89
C SER A 89 -12.46 -9.05 5.65
N SER A 90 -13.57 -8.35 5.44
CA SER A 90 -13.68 -7.25 4.47
C SER A 90 -14.50 -6.14 5.10
N GLU A 91 -13.96 -4.94 5.10
CA GLU A 91 -14.55 -3.78 5.72
C GLU A 91 -14.54 -2.59 4.76
N VAL A 92 -15.68 -1.89 4.67
CA VAL A 92 -15.76 -0.60 3.97
C VAL A 92 -15.76 0.50 5.03
N ALA A 93 -14.77 1.39 4.96
CA ALA A 93 -14.60 2.50 5.89
C ALA A 93 -14.44 3.83 5.14
N LEU A 94 -14.65 4.94 5.83
CA LEU A 94 -14.27 6.26 5.34
C LEU A 94 -12.78 6.49 5.63
N PHE A 95 -12.08 7.16 4.72
CA PHE A 95 -10.75 7.71 5.01
C PHE A 95 -10.87 9.22 5.30
N GLU A 96 -10.14 9.68 6.31
CA GLU A 96 -10.21 11.08 6.78
C GLU A 96 -9.29 12.01 6.00
N ASN A 97 -8.22 11.48 5.44
CA ASN A 97 -7.21 12.24 4.70
C ASN A 97 -6.69 11.43 3.50
N THR A 98 -5.88 12.06 2.67
CA THR A 98 -5.28 11.45 1.48
C THR A 98 -3.79 11.14 1.66
N ASP A 99 -3.32 11.03 2.88
CA ASP A 99 -1.91 10.76 3.19
C ASP A 99 -1.41 9.44 2.56
N PHE A 100 -2.32 8.48 2.33
CA PHE A 100 -2.01 7.25 1.60
C PHE A 100 -1.60 7.49 0.12
N LEU A 101 -1.83 8.69 -0.43
CA LEU A 101 -1.38 9.06 -1.78
C LEU A 101 -0.03 9.79 -1.79
N SER A 102 0.54 10.10 -0.64
CA SER A 102 1.78 10.88 -0.53
C SER A 102 2.99 10.16 -1.16
N TRP A 103 2.92 8.83 -1.33
CA TRP A 103 3.94 8.05 -2.03
C TRP A 103 4.13 8.52 -3.49
N ARG A 104 3.10 9.06 -4.13
CA ARG A 104 3.18 9.62 -5.49
C ARG A 104 4.14 10.82 -5.58
N GLU A 105 4.36 11.49 -4.46
CA GLU A 105 5.30 12.61 -4.30
C GLU A 105 6.62 12.15 -3.66
N GLY A 106 6.79 10.84 -3.51
CA GLY A 106 7.95 10.26 -2.85
C GLY A 106 8.00 10.54 -1.35
N VAL A 107 6.83 10.65 -0.69
CA VAL A 107 6.71 10.85 0.75
C VAL A 107 6.01 9.64 1.37
N PHE A 108 6.64 9.01 2.35
CA PHE A 108 6.03 7.98 3.18
C PHE A 108 5.43 8.61 4.42
N VAL A 109 4.18 8.29 4.69
CA VAL A 109 3.46 8.70 5.89
C VAL A 109 3.22 7.47 6.74
N PHE A 110 3.72 7.52 7.97
CA PHE A 110 3.44 6.56 9.01
C PHE A 110 2.57 7.24 10.05
N ASP A 111 1.41 6.68 10.35
CA ASP A 111 0.48 7.20 11.34
C ASP A 111 0.18 6.11 12.36
N ASP A 112 0.63 6.31 13.59
CA ASP A 112 0.56 5.35 14.67
C ASP A 112 0.90 3.91 14.23
N MET A 113 1.93 3.78 13.37
CA MET A 113 2.31 2.50 12.75
C MET A 113 3.29 1.75 13.61
N SER A 114 3.14 0.43 13.75
CA SER A 114 4.10 -0.40 14.47
C SER A 114 5.46 -0.39 13.77
N LEU A 115 6.55 -0.45 14.55
CA LEU A 115 7.90 -0.51 13.96
C LEU A 115 8.07 -1.74 13.08
N THR A 116 7.41 -2.85 13.40
CA THR A 116 7.41 -4.05 12.55
C THR A 116 6.81 -3.77 11.17
N ASP A 117 5.69 -3.05 11.09
CA ASP A 117 5.05 -2.73 9.82
C ASP A 117 5.82 -1.65 9.06
N ILE A 118 6.44 -0.68 9.77
CA ILE A 118 7.37 0.29 9.17
C ILE A 118 8.53 -0.43 8.50
N ILE A 119 9.16 -1.39 9.19
CA ILE A 119 10.28 -2.17 8.66
C ILE A 119 9.89 -2.89 7.37
N LYS A 120 8.76 -3.57 7.35
CA LYS A 120 8.24 -4.24 6.14
C LYS A 120 8.07 -3.27 4.97
N LYS A 121 7.54 -2.06 5.25
CA LYS A 121 7.43 -1.02 4.22
C LYS A 121 8.79 -0.52 3.75
N LEU A 122 9.76 -0.34 4.65
CA LEU A 122 11.12 0.05 4.27
C LEU A 122 11.80 -1.02 3.41
N GLU A 123 11.66 -2.29 3.74
CA GLU A 123 12.14 -3.41 2.93
C GLU A 123 11.58 -3.35 1.51
N LEU A 124 10.27 -3.14 1.41
CA LEU A 124 9.57 -3.07 0.14
C LEU A 124 9.98 -1.84 -0.70
N PHE A 125 10.11 -0.66 -0.06
CA PHE A 125 10.36 0.60 -0.77
C PHE A 125 11.82 0.79 -1.17
N TYR A 126 12.76 0.23 -0.41
CA TYR A 126 14.19 0.38 -0.65
C TYR A 126 14.86 -0.88 -1.16
N ASP A 127 14.09 -1.95 -1.37
CA ASP A 127 14.62 -3.26 -1.80
C ASP A 127 15.79 -3.74 -0.92
N VAL A 128 15.60 -3.65 0.39
CA VAL A 128 16.60 -4.06 1.41
C VAL A 128 16.01 -5.13 2.31
N SER A 129 16.85 -5.96 2.91
CA SER A 129 16.43 -6.89 3.98
C SER A 129 16.75 -6.29 5.33
N ILE A 130 15.79 -6.29 6.27
CA ILE A 130 15.96 -5.72 7.61
C ILE A 130 15.66 -6.78 8.68
N VAL A 131 16.68 -7.26 9.35
CA VAL A 131 16.56 -8.24 10.43
C VAL A 131 16.50 -7.54 11.78
N VAL A 132 15.46 -7.78 12.57
CA VAL A 132 15.28 -7.24 13.91
C VAL A 132 15.69 -8.30 14.93
N LYS A 133 16.82 -8.11 15.61
CA LYS A 133 17.27 -9.02 16.68
C LYS A 133 16.59 -8.72 18.02
N ASN A 134 16.33 -7.45 18.29
CA ASN A 134 15.65 -7.03 19.52
C ASN A 134 14.14 -7.06 19.34
N THR A 135 13.49 -8.12 19.79
CA THR A 135 12.03 -8.33 19.66
C THR A 135 11.18 -7.25 20.36
N LYS A 136 11.73 -6.54 21.34
CA LYS A 136 11.02 -5.45 22.03
C LYS A 136 10.73 -4.26 21.10
N LEU A 137 11.54 -4.08 20.05
CA LEU A 137 11.36 -2.99 19.07
C LEU A 137 10.02 -3.10 18.33
N GLY A 138 9.50 -4.30 18.12
CA GLY A 138 8.24 -4.51 17.39
C GLY A 138 7.01 -3.85 18.03
N ASN A 139 7.05 -3.57 19.34
CA ASN A 139 5.95 -2.96 20.07
C ASN A 139 5.92 -1.43 19.97
N TYR A 140 6.98 -0.80 19.48
CA TYR A 140 7.03 0.64 19.32
C TYR A 140 6.15 1.09 18.15
N ARG A 141 5.49 2.23 18.33
CA ARG A 141 4.62 2.84 17.29
C ARG A 141 5.13 4.23 16.97
N TYR A 142 5.11 4.59 15.71
CA TYR A 142 5.67 5.84 15.23
C TYR A 142 4.70 6.58 14.31
N THR A 143 4.66 7.90 14.46
CA THR A 143 3.98 8.81 13.55
C THR A 143 5.00 9.77 12.95
N GLY A 144 5.05 9.88 11.63
CA GLY A 144 5.96 10.79 10.94
C GLY A 144 5.93 10.66 9.43
N LYS A 145 6.58 11.64 8.78
CA LYS A 145 6.70 11.70 7.31
C LYS A 145 8.18 11.65 6.91
N PHE A 146 8.47 10.86 5.88
CA PHE A 146 9.82 10.67 5.36
C PHE A 146 9.83 10.83 3.85
N ARG A 147 10.87 11.45 3.31
CA ARG A 147 11.07 11.50 1.86
C ARG A 147 11.82 10.25 1.41
N GLN A 148 11.30 9.57 0.40
CA GLN A 148 11.92 8.37 -0.16
C GLN A 148 13.37 8.61 -0.60
N ARG A 149 13.64 9.77 -1.20
CA ARG A 149 14.98 10.16 -1.67
C ARG A 149 16.05 10.27 -0.58
N ASP A 150 15.64 10.41 0.69
CA ASP A 150 16.57 10.57 1.81
C ASP A 150 17.22 9.22 2.21
N GLY A 151 16.74 8.11 1.65
CA GLY A 151 17.29 6.76 1.85
C GLY A 151 16.86 6.11 3.17
N VAL A 152 16.96 4.77 3.23
CA VAL A 152 16.55 3.97 4.39
C VAL A 152 17.29 4.35 5.66
N GLU A 153 18.59 4.67 5.57
CA GLU A 153 19.38 5.05 6.75
C GLU A 153 18.91 6.37 7.38
N SER A 154 18.39 7.31 6.57
CA SER A 154 17.82 8.55 7.11
C SER A 154 16.57 8.26 7.94
N VAL A 155 15.75 7.32 7.51
CA VAL A 155 14.57 6.87 8.26
C VAL A 155 15.00 6.22 9.56
N LEU A 156 15.96 5.27 9.52
CA LEU A 156 16.45 4.57 10.70
C LEU A 156 17.08 5.55 11.72
N ARG A 157 17.88 6.53 11.28
CA ARG A 157 18.43 7.56 12.17
C ARG A 157 17.35 8.40 12.87
N LYS A 158 16.27 8.74 12.19
CA LYS A 158 15.14 9.45 12.81
C LYS A 158 14.41 8.58 13.83
N LEU A 159 14.24 7.30 13.53
CA LEU A 159 13.65 6.34 14.46
C LEU A 159 14.54 6.15 15.70
N GLN A 160 15.88 6.17 15.57
CA GLN A 160 16.82 6.11 16.69
C GLN A 160 16.73 7.30 17.64
N ILE A 161 16.26 8.47 17.19
CA ILE A 161 16.03 9.62 18.07
C ILE A 161 14.94 9.32 19.10
N VAL A 162 13.95 8.51 18.72
CA VAL A 162 12.78 8.18 19.55
C VAL A 162 12.98 6.87 20.30
N TYR A 163 13.66 5.90 19.69
CA TYR A 163 13.80 4.54 20.23
C TYR A 163 15.25 4.10 20.33
N PRO A 164 15.67 3.54 21.48
CA PRO A 164 17.04 3.09 21.67
C PRO A 164 17.28 1.78 20.92
N PHE A 165 17.92 1.85 19.76
CA PHE A 165 18.49 0.71 19.06
C PHE A 165 19.74 1.12 18.28
N THR A 166 20.55 0.14 17.91
CA THR A 166 21.67 0.31 16.98
C THR A 166 21.40 -0.49 15.72
N TYR A 167 22.08 -0.16 14.63
CA TYR A 167 22.01 -0.99 13.42
C TYR A 167 23.38 -1.12 12.76
N THR A 168 23.55 -2.22 12.05
CA THR A 168 24.68 -2.45 11.15
C THR A 168 24.13 -2.68 9.74
N LYS A 169 24.87 -2.25 8.71
CA LYS A 169 24.51 -2.39 7.31
C LYS A 169 25.61 -3.17 6.59
N ASP A 170 25.20 -4.13 5.80
CA ASP A 170 26.02 -4.89 4.86
C ASP A 170 25.57 -4.52 3.44
N ASP A 171 26.34 -3.69 2.76
CA ASP A 171 26.01 -3.19 1.42
C ASP A 171 26.11 -4.29 0.36
N GLU A 172 26.98 -5.29 0.54
CA GLU A 172 27.14 -6.38 -0.42
C GLU A 172 25.91 -7.31 -0.43
N ARG A 173 25.28 -7.47 0.73
CA ARG A 173 24.09 -8.33 0.90
C ARG A 173 22.79 -7.54 0.93
N ASN A 174 22.87 -6.22 0.81
CA ASN A 174 21.71 -5.33 0.97
C ASN A 174 20.94 -5.60 2.27
N LEU A 175 21.67 -5.85 3.37
CA LEU A 175 21.14 -6.29 4.65
C LEU A 175 21.39 -5.26 5.75
N ILE A 176 20.36 -4.97 6.52
CA ILE A 176 20.42 -4.15 7.72
C ILE A 176 20.01 -5.01 8.92
N VAL A 177 20.77 -4.92 10.01
CA VAL A 177 20.48 -5.65 11.26
C VAL A 177 20.25 -4.66 12.38
N LEU A 178 19.05 -4.63 12.95
CA LEU A 178 18.69 -3.83 14.13
C LEU A 178 18.94 -4.64 15.41
N GLN A 179 19.60 -3.99 16.41
CA GLN A 179 20.00 -4.62 17.67
C GLN A 179 19.47 -3.84 18.88
#